data_8f4e5f039da89d861f746f0c92514468
#
_entry.id   8f4e5f039da89d861f746f0c92514468
#
_cell.length_a   1.000
_cell.length_b   1.000
_cell.length_c   1.000
_cell.angle_alpha   90.00
_cell.angle_beta   90.00
_cell.angle_gamma   90.00
#
_symmetry.space_group_name_H-M   'P 1'
#
loop_
_entity.id
_entity.type
_entity.pdbx_description
1 polymer ?
#
loop_
_entity_poly.entity_id
_entity_poly.type
_entity_poly.pdbx_seq_one_letter_code
_entity_poly.pdbx_strand_id
1 'polypeptide(L)'
;MKILHIINSLLIGGAEKLLVDELPIMARQEHIELLVLNGKNSPFMEKMIKQGILIHEINTWGGIYNPVNIFYLRKYIKQFDIIHVHLFPSQYWVSIAKFLFGGRAQIVTTEHSTSNKRFNHRWTTWIDRCIYKQYQYIFCISEGVRRAMEAHLNGKQNKALVVVPNGIDTKRFVSAEPISRKELNLTDKDVFILQVARFGEQKDQDCLIRALLYLPDNYVAVFAGDGDRLKVCQQLASQLNVINRCRFLGNRTDIPNLWSSADIGVMSSHWEGFGLSAVECMASGKPILVSDVEGLREVVGNDQLRFPVGDAKTLAKKIQQLIENPDKYKSLSEHCYQQVQKFDIHSTISLYLEYYKRIMQISK
;
A
#
# COMPACT_ATOMS: atom_id res chain seq x y z
N MET A 1 -0.44 -4.76 -26.48
CA MET A 1 -0.03 -3.35 -26.28
C MET A 1 1.37 -3.33 -25.70
N LYS A 2 2.15 -2.27 -25.98
CA LYS A 2 3.47 -2.08 -25.36
C LYS A 2 3.33 -1.05 -24.22
N ILE A 3 3.47 -1.51 -22.98
CA ILE A 3 3.18 -0.74 -21.78
C ILE A 3 4.45 -0.55 -20.97
N LEU A 4 4.75 0.69 -20.57
CA LEU A 4 5.84 1.02 -19.67
C LEU A 4 5.29 1.50 -18.34
N HIS A 5 5.64 0.82 -17.27
CA HIS A 5 5.45 1.36 -15.92
C HIS A 5 6.65 2.22 -15.53
N ILE A 6 6.42 3.35 -14.86
CA ILE A 6 7.48 4.26 -14.38
C ILE A 6 7.30 4.51 -12.91
N ILE A 7 8.36 4.29 -12.13
CA ILE A 7 8.40 4.56 -10.70
C ILE A 7 9.72 5.23 -10.30
N ASN A 8 9.74 5.89 -9.15
CA ASN A 8 10.92 6.58 -8.63
C ASN A 8 12.07 5.62 -8.33
N SER A 9 11.79 4.54 -7.60
CA SER A 9 12.74 3.51 -7.14
C SER A 9 12.01 2.22 -6.83
N LEU A 10 12.73 1.14 -6.55
CA LEU A 10 12.18 -0.13 -6.06
C LEU A 10 12.63 -0.40 -4.60
N LEU A 11 12.53 0.63 -3.76
CA LEU A 11 12.76 0.51 -2.32
C LEU A 11 11.59 -0.23 -1.63
N ILE A 12 11.72 -0.52 -0.35
CA ILE A 12 10.66 -1.19 0.43
C ILE A 12 9.54 -0.19 0.72
N GLY A 13 8.43 -0.32 -0.01
CA GLY A 13 7.23 0.50 0.11
C GLY A 13 6.00 -0.20 -0.47
N GLY A 14 4.82 0.35 -0.17
CA GLY A 14 3.55 -0.26 -0.61
C GLY A 14 3.34 -0.22 -2.12
N ALA A 15 3.63 0.91 -2.77
CA ALA A 15 3.50 1.06 -4.22
C ALA A 15 4.51 0.19 -4.98
N GLU A 16 5.74 0.12 -4.49
CA GLU A 16 6.80 -0.71 -5.04
C GLU A 16 6.46 -2.19 -4.94
N LYS A 17 5.95 -2.62 -3.76
CA LYS A 17 5.51 -4.00 -3.56
C LYS A 17 4.38 -4.39 -4.49
N LEU A 18 3.40 -3.51 -4.72
CA LEU A 18 2.31 -3.74 -5.67
C LEU A 18 2.85 -4.01 -7.07
N LEU A 19 3.76 -3.17 -7.58
CA LEU A 19 4.36 -3.39 -8.91
C LEU A 19 5.12 -4.71 -9.00
N VAL A 20 5.85 -5.09 -7.94
CA VAL A 20 6.57 -6.37 -7.87
C VAL A 20 5.63 -7.57 -7.97
N ASP A 21 4.43 -7.46 -7.43
CA ASP A 21 3.45 -8.54 -7.43
C ASP A 21 2.56 -8.50 -8.70
N GLU A 22 2.22 -7.31 -9.23
CA GLU A 22 1.33 -7.12 -10.39
C GLU A 22 2.03 -7.32 -11.75
N LEU A 23 3.20 -6.70 -11.97
CA LEU A 23 3.80 -6.64 -13.31
C LEU A 23 4.14 -8.01 -13.91
N PRO A 24 4.63 -9.01 -13.14
CA PRO A 24 4.88 -10.34 -13.68
C PRO A 24 3.59 -11.05 -14.14
N ILE A 25 2.46 -10.76 -13.50
CA ILE A 25 1.16 -11.31 -13.90
C ILE A 25 0.64 -10.61 -15.15
N MET A 26 0.76 -9.27 -15.21
CA MET A 26 0.38 -8.48 -16.39
C MET A 26 1.23 -8.86 -17.61
N ALA A 27 2.52 -9.15 -17.43
CA ALA A 27 3.45 -9.52 -18.49
C ALA A 27 3.10 -10.85 -19.19
N ARG A 28 2.24 -11.67 -18.59
CA ARG A 28 1.70 -12.88 -19.25
C ARG A 28 0.65 -12.57 -20.32
N GLN A 29 0.07 -11.36 -20.30
CA GLN A 29 -1.02 -10.93 -21.16
C GLN A 29 -0.62 -9.83 -22.14
N GLU A 30 0.31 -8.96 -21.75
CA GLU A 30 0.74 -7.79 -22.52
C GLU A 30 2.26 -7.62 -22.45
N HIS A 31 2.83 -6.84 -23.36
CA HIS A 31 4.25 -6.52 -23.30
C HIS A 31 4.50 -5.43 -22.26
N ILE A 32 5.06 -5.81 -21.11
CA ILE A 32 5.31 -4.95 -19.95
C ILE A 32 6.79 -4.71 -19.76
N GLU A 33 7.17 -3.46 -19.62
CA GLU A 33 8.52 -3.04 -19.20
C GLU A 33 8.42 -2.08 -18.00
N LEU A 34 9.47 -2.00 -17.21
CA LEU A 34 9.56 -1.09 -16.05
C LEU A 34 10.72 -0.11 -16.22
N LEU A 35 10.47 1.17 -15.96
CA LEU A 35 11.49 2.21 -15.86
C LEU A 35 11.59 2.71 -14.44
N VAL A 36 12.80 2.70 -13.89
CA VAL A 36 13.11 3.19 -12.55
C VAL A 36 13.99 4.45 -12.70
N LEU A 37 13.57 5.58 -12.07
CA LEU A 37 14.35 6.81 -12.13
C LEU A 37 15.67 6.71 -11.37
N ASN A 38 15.67 5.96 -10.25
CA ASN A 38 16.84 5.65 -9.45
C ASN A 38 16.82 4.18 -9.03
N GLY A 39 17.60 3.36 -9.71
CA GLY A 39 17.73 1.91 -9.43
C GLY A 39 18.70 1.56 -8.31
N LYS A 40 19.46 2.53 -7.77
CA LYS A 40 20.46 2.28 -6.74
C LYS A 40 19.82 1.73 -5.45
N ASN A 41 20.44 0.69 -4.87
CA ASN A 41 20.00 0.07 -3.62
C ASN A 41 18.52 -0.37 -3.61
N SER A 42 18.03 -0.88 -4.72
CA SER A 42 16.64 -1.30 -4.90
C SER A 42 16.46 -2.80 -4.62
N PRO A 43 16.01 -3.19 -3.41
CA PRO A 43 15.93 -4.62 -2.99
C PRO A 43 14.99 -5.45 -3.88
N PHE A 44 14.00 -4.83 -4.51
CA PHE A 44 13.06 -5.54 -5.38
C PHE A 44 13.55 -5.71 -6.83
N MET A 45 14.67 -5.07 -7.22
CA MET A 45 15.19 -5.11 -8.58
C MET A 45 15.50 -6.54 -9.03
N GLU A 46 16.30 -7.26 -8.24
CA GLU A 46 16.71 -8.64 -8.56
C GLU A 46 15.50 -9.60 -8.67
N LYS A 47 14.52 -9.44 -7.77
CA LYS A 47 13.29 -10.23 -7.81
C LYS A 47 12.52 -10.02 -9.11
N MET A 48 12.38 -8.77 -9.56
CA MET A 48 11.68 -8.42 -10.80
C MET A 48 12.40 -8.96 -12.04
N ILE A 49 13.72 -8.85 -12.09
CA ILE A 49 14.55 -9.40 -13.19
C ILE A 49 14.41 -10.92 -13.26
N LYS A 50 14.46 -11.62 -12.12
CA LYS A 50 14.24 -13.08 -12.04
C LYS A 50 12.84 -13.50 -12.51
N GLN A 51 11.86 -12.61 -12.40
CA GLN A 51 10.49 -12.81 -12.88
C GLN A 51 10.31 -12.44 -14.37
N GLY A 52 11.37 -12.07 -15.07
CA GLY A 52 11.39 -11.81 -16.51
C GLY A 52 10.95 -10.40 -16.91
N ILE A 53 10.87 -9.45 -15.97
CA ILE A 53 10.55 -8.06 -16.30
C ILE A 53 11.80 -7.33 -16.78
N LEU A 54 11.70 -6.75 -17.98
CA LEU A 54 12.75 -5.87 -18.50
C LEU A 54 12.72 -4.53 -17.78
N ILE A 55 13.83 -4.20 -17.08
CA ILE A 55 13.95 -2.99 -16.28
C ILE A 55 14.93 -2.04 -16.94
N HIS A 56 14.50 -0.78 -17.09
CA HIS A 56 15.33 0.35 -17.52
C HIS A 56 15.65 1.23 -16.31
N GLU A 57 16.83 1.83 -16.31
CA GLU A 57 17.27 2.76 -15.28
C GLU A 57 17.74 4.08 -15.90
N ILE A 58 17.40 5.20 -15.26
CA ILE A 58 17.91 6.51 -15.68
C ILE A 58 19.13 6.91 -14.83
N ASN A 59 19.05 6.81 -13.51
CA ASN A 59 20.14 7.08 -12.56
C ASN A 59 20.85 8.43 -12.77
N THR A 60 20.09 9.52 -13.01
CA THR A 60 20.68 10.85 -13.20
C THR A 60 21.40 11.34 -11.95
N TRP A 61 22.45 12.16 -12.15
CA TRP A 61 23.03 12.94 -11.06
C TRP A 61 21.96 13.83 -10.43
N GLY A 62 21.84 13.84 -9.09
CA GLY A 62 20.75 14.53 -8.38
C GLY A 62 19.48 13.69 -8.21
N GLY A 63 19.46 12.43 -8.71
CA GLY A 63 18.43 11.44 -8.42
C GLY A 63 17.06 11.74 -9.02
N ILE A 64 16.01 11.31 -8.32
CA ILE A 64 14.63 11.37 -8.80
C ILE A 64 14.07 12.80 -9.01
N TYR A 65 14.62 13.78 -8.30
CA TYR A 65 14.18 15.19 -8.39
C TYR A 65 14.89 15.98 -9.50
N ASN A 66 15.85 15.39 -10.21
CA ASN A 66 16.57 16.09 -11.27
C ASN A 66 15.66 16.28 -12.50
N PRO A 67 15.41 17.54 -12.96
CA PRO A 67 14.58 17.80 -14.13
C PRO A 67 15.17 17.26 -15.45
N VAL A 68 16.45 16.92 -15.49
CA VAL A 68 17.09 16.26 -16.64
C VAL A 68 16.42 14.92 -16.97
N ASN A 69 15.74 14.28 -16.00
CA ASN A 69 14.93 13.09 -16.23
C ASN A 69 13.91 13.28 -17.37
N ILE A 70 13.39 14.49 -17.57
CA ILE A 70 12.43 14.85 -18.64
C ILE A 70 13.00 14.51 -20.02
N PHE A 71 14.29 14.79 -20.27
CA PHE A 71 14.93 14.54 -21.57
C PHE A 71 15.12 13.04 -21.83
N TYR A 72 15.45 12.26 -20.79
CA TYR A 72 15.58 10.80 -20.91
C TYR A 72 14.23 10.13 -21.21
N LEU A 73 13.12 10.68 -20.72
CA LEU A 73 11.78 10.16 -20.96
C LEU A 73 11.30 10.32 -22.40
N ARG A 74 11.91 11.24 -23.19
CA ARG A 74 11.53 11.52 -24.59
C ARG A 74 11.49 10.27 -25.47
N LYS A 75 12.47 9.35 -25.34
CA LYS A 75 12.52 8.14 -26.16
C LYS A 75 11.38 7.19 -25.85
N TYR A 76 11.01 7.06 -24.56
CA TYR A 76 9.97 6.15 -24.10
C TYR A 76 8.57 6.62 -24.52
N ILE A 77 8.30 7.92 -24.47
CA ILE A 77 7.01 8.50 -24.91
C ILE A 77 6.74 8.22 -26.40
N LYS A 78 7.78 8.05 -27.20
CA LYS A 78 7.68 7.73 -28.63
C LYS A 78 7.57 6.23 -28.92
N GLN A 79 8.04 5.37 -28.02
CA GLN A 79 8.18 3.92 -28.27
C GLN A 79 7.01 3.10 -27.72
N PHE A 80 6.39 3.52 -26.63
CA PHE A 80 5.33 2.80 -25.95
C PHE A 80 3.94 3.26 -26.39
N ASP A 81 2.95 2.39 -26.22
CA ASP A 81 1.54 2.73 -26.45
C ASP A 81 0.93 3.38 -25.20
N ILE A 82 1.27 2.84 -24.03
CA ILE A 82 0.83 3.35 -22.72
C ILE A 82 2.04 3.54 -21.81
N ILE A 83 2.03 4.62 -21.04
CA ILE A 83 2.95 4.85 -19.94
C ILE A 83 2.12 5.02 -18.67
N HIS A 84 2.29 4.09 -17.73
CA HIS A 84 1.65 4.13 -16.42
C HIS A 84 2.64 4.59 -15.36
N VAL A 85 2.35 5.71 -14.75
CA VAL A 85 3.28 6.39 -13.84
C VAL A 85 2.85 6.24 -12.41
N HIS A 86 3.81 5.99 -11.52
CA HIS A 86 3.59 5.86 -10.09
C HIS A 86 4.44 6.87 -9.32
N LEU A 87 3.85 7.50 -8.33
CA LEU A 87 4.46 8.39 -7.36
C LEU A 87 5.02 9.72 -7.92
N PHE A 88 5.01 10.74 -7.10
CA PHE A 88 5.73 11.99 -7.30
C PHE A 88 7.24 11.79 -7.00
N PRO A 89 8.19 12.31 -7.80
CA PRO A 89 8.01 13.28 -8.89
C PRO A 89 7.87 12.67 -10.30
N SER A 90 7.91 11.34 -10.47
CA SER A 90 7.79 10.70 -11.81
C SER A 90 6.56 11.19 -12.57
N GLN A 91 5.42 11.39 -11.88
CA GLN A 91 4.19 11.93 -12.46
C GLN A 91 4.41 13.28 -13.16
N TYR A 92 5.19 14.16 -12.54
CA TYR A 92 5.48 15.47 -13.12
C TYR A 92 6.39 15.36 -14.34
N TRP A 93 7.49 14.58 -14.21
CA TRP A 93 8.45 14.45 -15.28
C TRP A 93 7.85 13.87 -16.55
N VAL A 94 7.01 12.84 -16.43
CA VAL A 94 6.33 12.23 -17.57
C VAL A 94 5.32 13.19 -18.21
N SER A 95 4.50 13.89 -17.42
CA SER A 95 3.56 14.86 -17.93
C SER A 95 4.26 16.01 -18.68
N ILE A 96 5.33 16.57 -18.10
CA ILE A 96 6.10 17.64 -18.73
C ILE A 96 6.80 17.13 -20.01
N ALA A 97 7.38 15.92 -19.97
CA ALA A 97 8.00 15.34 -21.15
C ALA A 97 6.97 15.09 -22.27
N LYS A 98 5.77 14.63 -21.96
CA LYS A 98 4.66 14.46 -22.91
C LYS A 98 4.25 15.78 -23.52
N PHE A 99 4.14 16.84 -22.72
CA PHE A 99 3.82 18.18 -23.20
C PHE A 99 4.89 18.74 -24.14
N LEU A 100 6.18 18.62 -23.78
CA LEU A 100 7.29 19.20 -24.52
C LEU A 100 7.62 18.45 -25.82
N PHE A 101 7.58 17.13 -25.79
CA PHE A 101 8.08 16.29 -26.87
C PHE A 101 6.99 15.59 -27.68
N GLY A 102 5.73 15.66 -27.25
CA GLY A 102 4.64 14.92 -27.87
C GLY A 102 4.87 13.40 -27.75
N GLY A 103 4.53 12.67 -28.82
CA GLY A 103 4.70 11.23 -28.93
C GLY A 103 3.40 10.44 -28.82
N ARG A 104 3.44 9.17 -29.20
CA ARG A 104 2.22 8.34 -29.32
C ARG A 104 1.68 7.82 -27.99
N ALA A 105 2.54 7.67 -26.98
CA ALA A 105 2.14 7.07 -25.72
C ALA A 105 1.00 7.84 -25.05
N GLN A 106 -0.05 7.12 -24.68
CA GLN A 106 -1.07 7.64 -23.78
C GLN A 106 -0.57 7.48 -22.34
N ILE A 107 -0.74 8.52 -21.51
CA ILE A 107 -0.23 8.51 -20.14
C ILE A 107 -1.36 8.35 -19.13
N VAL A 108 -1.14 7.48 -18.14
CA VAL A 108 -2.02 7.26 -16.99
C VAL A 108 -1.19 7.27 -15.71
N THR A 109 -1.82 7.50 -14.58
CA THR A 109 -1.14 7.50 -13.28
C THR A 109 -1.97 6.85 -12.19
N THR A 110 -1.30 6.28 -11.17
CA THR A 110 -1.95 5.81 -9.94
C THR A 110 -1.60 6.70 -8.75
N GLU A 111 -2.63 7.12 -8.02
CA GLU A 111 -2.53 7.82 -6.74
C GLU A 111 -2.69 6.85 -5.58
N HIS A 112 -1.71 6.89 -4.67
CA HIS A 112 -1.55 5.92 -3.58
C HIS A 112 -1.88 6.48 -2.18
N SER A 113 -2.29 7.75 -2.06
CA SER A 113 -2.48 8.38 -0.75
C SER A 113 -3.65 9.35 -0.74
N THR A 114 -4.38 9.38 0.37
CA THR A 114 -5.41 10.39 0.67
C THR A 114 -4.81 11.73 1.11
N SER A 115 -3.54 11.76 1.51
CA SER A 115 -2.86 12.94 2.01
C SER A 115 -1.52 13.12 1.32
N ASN A 116 -1.28 14.34 0.85
CA ASN A 116 0.00 14.74 0.26
C ASN A 116 0.33 16.17 0.72
N LYS A 117 1.59 16.41 1.10
CA LYS A 117 2.05 17.76 1.49
C LYS A 117 1.73 18.83 0.43
N ARG A 118 1.65 18.45 -0.84
CA ARG A 118 1.28 19.34 -1.95
C ARG A 118 -0.16 19.86 -1.88
N PHE A 119 -1.07 19.12 -1.24
CA PHE A 119 -2.49 19.51 -1.15
C PHE A 119 -2.73 20.73 -0.26
N ASN A 120 -1.77 21.10 0.57
CA ASN A 120 -1.90 22.19 1.54
C ASN A 120 -1.62 23.58 0.95
N HIS A 121 -1.20 23.70 -0.32
CA HIS A 121 -0.82 24.99 -0.90
C HIS A 121 -1.58 25.27 -2.21
N ARG A 122 -2.19 26.46 -2.33
CA ARG A 122 -3.00 26.86 -3.50
C ARG A 122 -2.21 26.89 -4.81
N TRP A 123 -0.93 27.25 -4.78
CA TRP A 123 -0.09 27.29 -5.98
C TRP A 123 0.27 25.91 -6.49
N THR A 124 0.50 24.94 -5.60
CA THR A 124 0.73 23.53 -5.98
C THR A 124 -0.51 22.93 -6.61
N THR A 125 -1.71 23.29 -6.13
CA THR A 125 -2.98 22.86 -6.73
C THR A 125 -3.11 23.33 -8.19
N TRP A 126 -2.66 24.55 -8.51
CA TRP A 126 -2.69 25.04 -9.90
C TRP A 126 -1.73 24.24 -10.80
N ILE A 127 -0.50 23.99 -10.32
CA ILE A 127 0.47 23.16 -11.04
C ILE A 127 -0.07 21.75 -11.24
N ASP A 128 -0.58 21.13 -10.17
CA ASP A 128 -1.14 19.78 -10.21
C ASP A 128 -2.27 19.69 -11.26
N ARG A 129 -3.15 20.69 -11.36
CA ARG A 129 -4.19 20.71 -12.40
C ARG A 129 -3.63 20.71 -13.82
N CYS A 130 -2.54 21.44 -14.06
CA CYS A 130 -1.89 21.46 -15.37
C CYS A 130 -1.25 20.08 -15.67
N ILE A 131 -0.59 19.49 -14.69
CA ILE A 131 0.07 18.19 -14.78
C ILE A 131 -0.95 17.07 -15.02
N TYR A 132 -1.99 16.97 -14.17
CA TYR A 132 -2.98 15.90 -14.25
C TYR A 132 -3.89 16.00 -15.47
N LYS A 133 -4.03 17.19 -16.08
CA LYS A 133 -4.77 17.37 -17.34
C LYS A 133 -4.21 16.54 -18.50
N GLN A 134 -2.94 16.17 -18.46
CA GLN A 134 -2.29 15.36 -19.50
C GLN A 134 -2.63 13.86 -19.40
N TYR A 135 -3.10 13.40 -18.24
CA TYR A 135 -3.40 12.01 -17.99
C TYR A 135 -4.79 11.62 -18.49
N GLN A 136 -4.87 10.52 -19.23
CA GLN A 136 -6.15 9.95 -19.70
C GLN A 136 -7.00 9.43 -18.55
N TYR A 137 -6.34 8.72 -17.60
CA TYR A 137 -6.92 8.29 -16.34
C TYR A 137 -5.96 8.54 -15.18
N ILE A 138 -6.56 8.86 -14.04
CA ILE A 138 -5.93 8.94 -12.74
C ILE A 138 -6.58 7.84 -11.90
N PHE A 139 -5.88 6.71 -11.78
CA PHE A 139 -6.33 5.59 -11.00
C PHE A 139 -6.18 5.91 -9.51
N CYS A 140 -7.25 5.80 -8.75
CA CYS A 140 -7.27 6.01 -7.31
C CYS A 140 -7.42 4.65 -6.63
N ILE A 141 -6.53 4.32 -5.71
CA ILE A 141 -6.51 3.00 -5.05
C ILE A 141 -7.68 2.74 -4.10
N SER A 142 -8.49 3.76 -3.82
CA SER A 142 -9.71 3.69 -2.99
C SER A 142 -10.64 4.86 -3.31
N GLU A 143 -11.88 4.76 -2.87
CA GLU A 143 -12.84 5.85 -2.97
C GLU A 143 -12.40 7.07 -2.13
N GLY A 144 -11.72 6.84 -0.99
CA GLY A 144 -11.11 7.91 -0.19
C GLY A 144 -10.05 8.68 -0.96
N VAL A 145 -9.17 8.00 -1.71
CA VAL A 145 -8.17 8.64 -2.58
C VAL A 145 -8.85 9.41 -3.72
N ARG A 146 -9.92 8.85 -4.33
CA ARG A 146 -10.68 9.53 -5.38
C ARG A 146 -11.28 10.83 -4.87
N ARG A 147 -11.96 10.82 -3.70
CA ARG A 147 -12.52 12.04 -3.09
C ARG A 147 -11.45 13.07 -2.75
N ALA A 148 -10.31 12.65 -2.21
CA ALA A 148 -9.20 13.55 -1.91
C ALA A 148 -8.66 14.23 -3.18
N MET A 149 -8.48 13.47 -4.26
CA MET A 149 -8.06 14.02 -5.56
C MET A 149 -9.11 14.93 -6.19
N GLU A 150 -10.39 14.58 -6.12
CA GLU A 150 -11.51 15.40 -6.60
C GLU A 150 -11.54 16.74 -5.89
N ALA A 151 -11.43 16.77 -4.57
CA ALA A 151 -11.36 17.98 -3.77
C ALA A 151 -10.12 18.82 -4.13
N HIS A 152 -8.94 18.18 -4.25
CA HIS A 152 -7.69 18.86 -4.60
C HIS A 152 -7.73 19.48 -6.00
N LEU A 153 -8.28 18.78 -6.98
CA LEU A 153 -8.41 19.27 -8.37
C LEU A 153 -9.64 20.14 -8.60
N ASN A 154 -10.47 20.41 -7.56
CA ASN A 154 -11.72 21.16 -7.59
C ASN A 154 -12.70 20.67 -8.66
N GLY A 155 -12.88 19.36 -8.76
CA GLY A 155 -13.83 18.74 -9.68
C GLY A 155 -13.50 18.85 -11.17
N LYS A 156 -12.41 19.53 -11.55
CA LYS A 156 -12.10 19.80 -12.97
C LYS A 156 -11.68 18.60 -13.81
N GLN A 157 -11.41 17.46 -13.16
CA GLN A 157 -10.95 16.23 -13.83
C GLN A 157 -11.74 14.98 -13.41
N ASN A 158 -12.97 15.15 -12.94
CA ASN A 158 -13.80 14.04 -12.42
C ASN A 158 -13.94 12.86 -13.37
N LYS A 159 -13.99 13.13 -14.69
CA LYS A 159 -14.12 12.06 -15.71
C LYS A 159 -12.88 11.19 -15.85
N ALA A 160 -11.71 11.69 -15.45
CA ALA A 160 -10.46 10.94 -15.50
C ALA A 160 -10.16 10.19 -14.18
N LEU A 161 -10.83 10.56 -13.08
CA LEU A 161 -10.66 9.92 -11.77
C LEU A 161 -11.48 8.64 -11.70
N VAL A 162 -10.80 7.51 -11.63
CA VAL A 162 -11.42 6.18 -11.55
C VAL A 162 -10.85 5.38 -10.39
N VAL A 163 -11.68 4.59 -9.71
CA VAL A 163 -11.22 3.74 -8.62
C VAL A 163 -10.78 2.40 -9.18
N VAL A 164 -9.54 2.05 -8.93
CA VAL A 164 -8.97 0.72 -9.14
C VAL A 164 -8.34 0.29 -7.82
N PRO A 165 -9.03 -0.50 -7.01
CA PRO A 165 -8.53 -0.92 -5.72
C PRO A 165 -7.22 -1.70 -5.86
N ASN A 166 -6.30 -1.53 -4.90
CA ASN A 166 -5.11 -2.36 -4.84
C ASN A 166 -5.51 -3.83 -4.63
N GLY A 167 -4.78 -4.72 -5.29
CA GLY A 167 -4.94 -6.17 -5.16
C GLY A 167 -3.75 -6.84 -4.50
N ILE A 168 -4.00 -7.97 -3.86
CA ILE A 168 -2.97 -8.87 -3.35
C ILE A 168 -3.17 -10.29 -3.90
N ASP A 169 -2.10 -11.07 -3.93
CA ASP A 169 -2.20 -12.51 -4.19
C ASP A 169 -2.78 -13.20 -2.93
N THR A 170 -4.11 -13.30 -2.87
CA THR A 170 -4.83 -13.88 -1.74
C THR A 170 -4.42 -15.31 -1.46
N LYS A 171 -4.10 -16.10 -2.49
CA LYS A 171 -3.70 -17.51 -2.35
C LYS A 171 -2.42 -17.66 -1.55
N ARG A 172 -1.49 -16.74 -1.71
CA ARG A 172 -0.23 -16.72 -0.96
C ARG A 172 -0.44 -16.62 0.55
N PHE A 173 -1.50 -15.95 0.99
CA PHE A 173 -1.83 -15.77 2.40
C PHE A 173 -2.66 -16.93 2.95
N VAL A 174 -3.61 -17.46 2.16
CA VAL A 174 -4.42 -18.62 2.53
C VAL A 174 -3.57 -19.86 2.72
N SER A 175 -2.55 -20.08 1.88
CA SER A 175 -1.69 -21.28 1.90
C SER A 175 -0.45 -21.14 2.77
N ALA A 176 -0.31 -20.03 3.50
CA ALA A 176 0.89 -19.79 4.30
C ALA A 176 0.92 -20.67 5.56
N GLU A 177 2.01 -21.38 5.74
CA GLU A 177 2.26 -22.17 6.95
C GLU A 177 2.60 -21.25 8.14
N PRO A 178 2.05 -21.51 9.33
CA PRO A 178 2.37 -20.71 10.49
C PRO A 178 3.82 -20.93 10.94
N ILE A 179 4.47 -19.88 11.43
CA ILE A 179 5.78 -19.96 12.08
C ILE A 179 5.61 -20.43 13.54
N SER A 180 6.66 -21.03 14.06
CA SER A 180 6.66 -21.47 15.46
C SER A 180 6.55 -20.25 16.41
N ARG A 181 5.59 -20.29 17.33
CA ARG A 181 5.45 -19.27 18.39
C ARG A 181 6.75 -19.10 19.21
N LYS A 182 7.52 -20.19 19.38
CA LYS A 182 8.82 -20.16 20.08
C LYS A 182 9.86 -19.28 19.39
N GLU A 183 9.86 -19.19 18.06
CA GLU A 183 10.75 -18.30 17.32
C GLU A 183 10.50 -16.81 17.61
N LEU A 184 9.28 -16.48 18.05
CA LEU A 184 8.89 -15.13 18.46
C LEU A 184 8.95 -14.95 19.99
N ASN A 185 9.50 -15.92 20.74
CA ASN A 185 9.46 -15.96 22.20
C ASN A 185 8.03 -15.81 22.73
N LEU A 186 7.09 -16.56 22.14
CA LEU A 186 5.69 -16.66 22.54
C LEU A 186 5.40 -18.08 23.03
N THR A 187 4.51 -18.20 24.01
CA THR A 187 3.94 -19.46 24.48
C THR A 187 2.57 -19.73 23.84
N ASP A 188 2.05 -20.96 24.00
CA ASP A 188 0.72 -21.31 23.50
C ASP A 188 -0.43 -20.60 24.25
N LYS A 189 -0.12 -20.02 25.43
CA LYS A 189 -1.08 -19.26 26.23
C LYS A 189 -1.14 -17.78 25.84
N ASP A 190 -0.17 -17.30 25.07
CA ASP A 190 -0.10 -15.91 24.68
C ASP A 190 -1.06 -15.61 23.55
N VAL A 191 -1.74 -14.46 23.62
CA VAL A 191 -2.53 -13.91 22.51
C VAL A 191 -1.59 -13.10 21.62
N PHE A 192 -1.40 -13.55 20.40
CA PHE A 192 -0.50 -12.94 19.43
C PHE A 192 -1.21 -11.86 18.61
N ILE A 193 -0.96 -10.59 18.95
CA ILE A 193 -1.47 -9.42 18.22
C ILE A 193 -0.39 -8.97 17.24
N LEU A 194 -0.68 -8.94 15.93
CA LEU A 194 0.29 -8.56 14.91
C LEU A 194 -0.04 -7.19 14.28
N GLN A 195 0.97 -6.33 14.19
CA GLN A 195 0.94 -5.12 13.38
C GLN A 195 2.10 -5.14 12.38
N VAL A 196 1.77 -5.19 11.09
CA VAL A 196 2.75 -5.11 9.99
C VAL A 196 2.71 -3.72 9.38
N ALA A 197 3.71 -2.90 9.67
CA ALA A 197 3.77 -1.53 9.16
C ALA A 197 5.17 -0.93 9.30
N ARG A 198 5.51 0.04 8.43
CA ARG A 198 6.69 0.89 8.64
C ARG A 198 6.51 1.70 9.93
N PHE A 199 7.56 1.85 10.72
CA PHE A 199 7.55 2.71 11.91
C PHE A 199 7.64 4.19 11.51
N GLY A 200 6.49 4.84 11.38
CA GLY A 200 6.34 6.25 11.03
C GLY A 200 5.13 6.86 11.73
N GLU A 201 5.04 8.19 11.76
CA GLU A 201 3.92 8.92 12.40
C GLU A 201 2.54 8.44 11.90
N GLN A 202 2.45 8.12 10.62
CA GLN A 202 1.21 7.64 10.00
C GLN A 202 0.65 6.39 10.67
N LYS A 203 1.51 5.47 11.14
CA LYS A 203 1.12 4.09 11.50
C LYS A 203 0.79 3.88 12.98
N ASP A 204 1.05 4.87 13.83
CA ASP A 204 0.64 4.96 15.25
C ASP A 204 0.78 3.65 16.03
N GLN A 205 1.97 3.03 15.98
CA GLN A 205 2.27 1.87 16.82
C GLN A 205 2.13 2.17 18.32
N ASP A 206 2.25 3.44 18.69
CA ASP A 206 2.07 3.94 20.05
C ASP A 206 0.69 3.57 20.61
N CYS A 207 -0.35 3.59 19.78
CA CYS A 207 -1.71 3.22 20.17
C CYS A 207 -1.78 1.76 20.61
N LEU A 208 -1.21 0.80 19.86
CA LEU A 208 -1.18 -0.61 20.25
C LEU A 208 -0.32 -0.85 21.49
N ILE A 209 0.84 -0.18 21.59
CA ILE A 209 1.70 -0.27 22.80
C ILE A 209 0.93 0.20 24.04
N ARG A 210 0.21 1.32 23.96
CA ARG A 210 -0.62 1.82 25.05
C ARG A 210 -1.82 0.92 25.35
N ALA A 211 -2.38 0.24 24.36
CA ALA A 211 -3.49 -0.68 24.54
C ALA A 211 -3.11 -1.87 25.46
N LEU A 212 -1.82 -2.28 25.47
CA LEU A 212 -1.35 -3.33 26.37
C LEU A 212 -1.56 -3.01 27.85
N LEU A 213 -1.61 -1.73 28.25
CA LEU A 213 -1.92 -1.34 29.63
C LEU A 213 -3.33 -1.76 30.10
N TYR A 214 -4.23 -2.01 29.17
CA TYR A 214 -5.64 -2.36 29.43
C TYR A 214 -5.95 -3.82 29.12
N LEU A 215 -4.94 -4.61 28.69
CA LEU A 215 -5.06 -6.01 28.31
C LEU A 215 -4.39 -6.91 29.35
N PRO A 216 -4.88 -8.15 29.57
CA PRO A 216 -4.21 -9.16 30.40
C PRO A 216 -2.74 -9.39 29.99
N ASP A 217 -1.93 -9.89 30.92
CA ASP A 217 -0.48 -10.00 30.72
C ASP A 217 -0.05 -10.98 29.62
N ASN A 218 -0.89 -11.93 29.28
CA ASN A 218 -0.66 -12.88 28.19
C ASN A 218 -0.96 -12.33 26.79
N TYR A 219 -1.33 -11.04 26.65
CA TYR A 219 -1.48 -10.40 25.33
C TYR A 219 -0.16 -9.78 24.92
N VAL A 220 0.38 -10.23 23.79
CA VAL A 220 1.70 -9.81 23.28
C VAL A 220 1.55 -9.15 21.92
N ALA A 221 2.05 -7.91 21.81
CA ALA A 221 2.10 -7.17 20.57
C ALA A 221 3.39 -7.49 19.81
N VAL A 222 3.25 -7.91 18.56
CA VAL A 222 4.36 -8.21 17.65
C VAL A 222 4.32 -7.19 16.50
N PHE A 223 5.45 -6.55 16.26
CA PHE A 223 5.59 -5.51 15.24
C PHE A 223 6.58 -5.98 14.17
N ALA A 224 6.13 -6.06 12.93
CA ALA A 224 6.98 -6.35 11.78
C ALA A 224 7.11 -5.09 10.90
N GLY A 225 8.34 -4.64 10.72
CA GLY A 225 8.71 -3.44 9.96
C GLY A 225 9.84 -2.67 10.62
N ASP A 226 10.30 -1.63 9.93
CA ASP A 226 11.37 -0.74 10.37
C ASP A 226 10.99 0.72 10.07
N GLY A 227 11.72 1.68 10.59
CA GLY A 227 11.52 3.10 10.33
C GLY A 227 11.95 4.02 11.46
N ASP A 228 11.83 5.32 11.22
CA ASP A 228 12.40 6.37 12.06
C ASP A 228 11.88 6.37 13.50
N ARG A 229 10.64 5.88 13.70
CA ARG A 229 9.99 5.81 15.02
C ARG A 229 10.23 4.51 15.79
N LEU A 230 10.94 3.53 15.24
CA LEU A 230 11.16 2.24 15.91
C LEU A 230 11.73 2.42 17.32
N LYS A 231 12.82 3.20 17.46
CA LYS A 231 13.45 3.48 18.76
C LYS A 231 12.51 4.22 19.72
N VAL A 232 11.71 5.15 19.22
CA VAL A 232 10.71 5.89 20.01
C VAL A 232 9.66 4.94 20.56
N CYS A 233 9.15 4.01 19.75
CA CYS A 233 8.18 3.01 20.18
C CYS A 233 8.77 2.04 21.23
N GLN A 234 10.02 1.61 21.07
CA GLN A 234 10.73 0.79 22.07
C GLN A 234 10.89 1.52 23.40
N GLN A 235 11.27 2.80 23.36
CA GLN A 235 11.36 3.65 24.56
C GLN A 235 10.00 3.82 25.23
N LEU A 236 8.94 4.06 24.47
CA LEU A 236 7.57 4.14 24.98
C LEU A 236 7.16 2.85 25.68
N ALA A 237 7.42 1.68 25.07
CA ALA A 237 7.11 0.39 25.67
C ALA A 237 7.86 0.18 27.01
N SER A 238 9.12 0.63 27.09
CA SER A 238 9.92 0.57 28.32
C SER A 238 9.39 1.52 29.40
N GLN A 239 9.07 2.76 29.06
CA GLN A 239 8.50 3.75 29.98
C GLN A 239 7.16 3.30 30.56
N LEU A 240 6.37 2.59 29.80
CA LEU A 240 5.08 2.04 30.20
C LEU A 240 5.18 0.67 30.89
N ASN A 241 6.39 0.13 31.08
CA ASN A 241 6.66 -1.19 31.66
C ASN A 241 5.99 -2.35 30.91
N VAL A 242 5.76 -2.21 29.59
CA VAL A 242 5.16 -3.27 28.72
C VAL A 242 6.15 -3.85 27.71
N ILE A 243 7.43 -3.50 27.79
CA ILE A 243 8.47 -3.93 26.82
C ILE A 243 8.56 -5.45 26.71
N ASN A 244 8.38 -6.19 27.82
CA ASN A 244 8.40 -7.66 27.85
C ASN A 244 7.22 -8.28 27.09
N ARG A 245 6.19 -7.51 26.80
CA ARG A 245 5.00 -7.89 26.00
C ARG A 245 5.05 -7.34 24.58
N CYS A 246 6.18 -6.80 24.14
CA CYS A 246 6.41 -6.30 22.79
C CYS A 246 7.51 -7.10 22.10
N ARG A 247 7.31 -7.44 20.82
CA ARG A 247 8.31 -8.06 19.95
C ARG A 247 8.50 -7.16 18.73
N PHE A 248 9.71 -6.67 18.52
CA PHE A 248 10.07 -5.82 17.37
C PHE A 248 10.95 -6.63 16.43
N LEU A 249 10.38 -7.08 15.30
CA LEU A 249 11.03 -8.04 14.41
C LEU A 249 11.87 -7.41 13.30
N GLY A 250 11.82 -6.07 13.16
CA GLY A 250 12.41 -5.40 11.99
C GLY A 250 11.71 -5.79 10.68
N ASN A 251 12.39 -5.57 9.56
CA ASN A 251 11.86 -5.95 8.26
C ASN A 251 11.83 -7.48 8.09
N ARG A 252 10.68 -8.01 7.68
CA ARG A 252 10.44 -9.45 7.45
C ARG A 252 10.01 -9.70 6.01
N THR A 253 10.37 -10.85 5.46
CA THR A 253 9.96 -11.30 4.12
C THR A 253 8.87 -12.37 4.15
N ASP A 254 8.68 -13.00 5.30
CA ASP A 254 7.72 -14.08 5.60
C ASP A 254 6.41 -13.55 6.20
N ILE A 255 5.95 -12.40 5.74
CA ILE A 255 4.72 -11.76 6.22
C ILE A 255 3.49 -12.68 6.16
N PRO A 256 3.28 -13.49 5.10
CA PRO A 256 2.16 -14.45 5.08
C PRO A 256 2.20 -15.44 6.25
N ASN A 257 3.38 -15.95 6.59
CA ASN A 257 3.56 -16.90 7.70
C ASN A 257 3.33 -16.25 9.07
N LEU A 258 3.74 -14.96 9.22
CA LEU A 258 3.43 -14.18 10.42
C LEU A 258 1.92 -13.99 10.59
N TRP A 259 1.19 -13.61 9.52
CA TRP A 259 -0.26 -13.46 9.56
C TRP A 259 -0.97 -14.80 9.86
N SER A 260 -0.52 -15.90 9.28
CA SER A 260 -1.05 -17.24 9.56
C SER A 260 -0.92 -17.61 11.04
N SER A 261 0.16 -17.17 11.70
CA SER A 261 0.45 -17.44 13.11
C SER A 261 -0.27 -16.52 14.11
N ALA A 262 -0.68 -15.33 13.67
CA ALA A 262 -1.31 -14.33 14.52
C ALA A 262 -2.72 -14.75 14.94
N ASP A 263 -3.14 -14.34 16.14
CA ASP A 263 -4.52 -14.50 16.59
C ASP A 263 -5.39 -13.36 16.09
N ILE A 264 -4.85 -12.14 16.02
CA ILE A 264 -5.56 -10.94 15.56
C ILE A 264 -4.60 -9.93 14.94
N GLY A 265 -5.06 -9.24 13.91
CA GLY A 265 -4.37 -8.10 13.32
C GLY A 265 -4.78 -6.76 13.95
N VAL A 266 -3.84 -5.81 13.95
CA VAL A 266 -4.14 -4.41 14.30
C VAL A 266 -3.50 -3.48 13.28
N MET A 267 -4.24 -2.43 12.87
CA MET A 267 -3.72 -1.34 12.05
C MET A 267 -4.20 0.00 12.59
N SER A 268 -3.36 0.64 13.42
CA SER A 268 -3.68 1.85 14.18
C SER A 268 -3.25 3.14 13.46
N SER A 269 -3.53 3.29 12.18
CA SER A 269 -3.05 4.43 11.38
C SER A 269 -3.82 5.72 11.65
N HIS A 270 -3.13 6.87 11.65
CA HIS A 270 -3.75 8.19 11.67
C HIS A 270 -4.41 8.55 10.33
N TRP A 271 -3.86 8.09 9.22
CA TRP A 271 -4.43 8.20 7.87
C TRP A 271 -3.94 7.03 7.00
N GLU A 272 -4.76 6.62 6.04
CA GLU A 272 -4.43 5.52 5.15
C GLU A 272 -5.09 5.71 3.78
N GLY A 273 -4.36 5.41 2.70
CA GLY A 273 -4.91 5.40 1.36
C GLY A 273 -5.71 4.15 1.05
N PHE A 274 -5.26 3.00 1.57
CA PHE A 274 -5.90 1.70 1.36
C PHE A 274 -5.69 0.77 2.55
N GLY A 275 -4.46 0.39 2.86
CA GLY A 275 -4.14 -0.52 3.97
C GLY A 275 -3.87 -1.95 3.52
N LEU A 276 -2.84 -2.15 2.70
CA LEU A 276 -2.44 -3.48 2.21
C LEU A 276 -2.29 -4.52 3.34
N SER A 277 -1.69 -4.13 4.48
CA SER A 277 -1.53 -5.03 5.62
C SER A 277 -2.87 -5.50 6.21
N ALA A 278 -3.92 -4.67 6.13
CA ALA A 278 -5.26 -5.10 6.53
C ALA A 278 -5.81 -6.16 5.58
N VAL A 279 -5.66 -5.96 4.28
CA VAL A 279 -6.07 -6.95 3.27
C VAL A 279 -5.29 -8.26 3.42
N GLU A 280 -3.98 -8.18 3.69
CA GLU A 280 -3.11 -9.34 3.95
C GLU A 280 -3.57 -10.16 5.16
N CYS A 281 -3.88 -9.49 6.28
CA CYS A 281 -4.44 -10.12 7.48
C CYS A 281 -5.77 -10.82 7.18
N MET A 282 -6.69 -10.13 6.53
CA MET A 282 -7.99 -10.67 6.14
C MET A 282 -7.85 -11.89 5.22
N ALA A 283 -6.89 -11.87 4.29
CA ALA A 283 -6.60 -13.00 3.41
C ALA A 283 -6.10 -14.24 4.15
N SER A 284 -5.43 -14.06 5.29
CA SER A 284 -5.01 -15.15 6.17
C SER A 284 -6.15 -15.71 7.05
N GLY A 285 -7.40 -15.26 6.82
CA GLY A 285 -8.56 -15.69 7.58
C GLY A 285 -8.60 -15.15 9.02
N LYS A 286 -7.82 -14.11 9.33
CA LYS A 286 -7.75 -13.51 10.66
C LYS A 286 -8.56 -12.21 10.69
N PRO A 287 -9.29 -11.93 11.80
CA PRO A 287 -9.91 -10.63 11.97
C PRO A 287 -8.85 -9.57 12.23
N ILE A 288 -9.11 -8.35 11.77
CA ILE A 288 -8.24 -7.20 11.99
C ILE A 288 -9.02 -6.03 12.56
N LEU A 289 -8.47 -5.39 13.59
CA LEU A 289 -9.00 -4.12 14.11
C LEU A 289 -8.22 -2.96 13.50
N VAL A 290 -8.95 -2.00 12.93
CA VAL A 290 -8.36 -0.86 12.24
C VAL A 290 -8.85 0.46 12.82
N SER A 291 -8.00 1.49 12.79
CA SER A 291 -8.47 2.85 13.10
C SER A 291 -9.51 3.32 12.09
N ASP A 292 -10.46 4.13 12.56
CA ASP A 292 -11.61 4.60 11.78
C ASP A 292 -11.21 5.74 10.82
N VAL A 293 -10.39 5.40 9.80
CA VAL A 293 -9.96 6.30 8.72
C VAL A 293 -10.45 5.82 7.35
N GLU A 294 -10.57 6.73 6.39
CA GLU A 294 -11.28 6.49 5.12
C GLU A 294 -10.83 5.21 4.39
N GLY A 295 -9.57 5.06 4.04
CA GLY A 295 -9.09 3.89 3.30
C GLY A 295 -9.29 2.58 4.04
N LEU A 296 -9.16 2.57 5.39
CA LEU A 296 -9.38 1.36 6.20
C LEU A 296 -10.85 1.01 6.35
N ARG A 297 -11.75 2.02 6.43
CA ARG A 297 -13.21 1.78 6.43
C ARG A 297 -13.65 0.97 5.22
N GLU A 298 -13.16 1.36 4.05
CA GLU A 298 -13.49 0.69 2.79
C GLU A 298 -12.97 -0.75 2.76
N VAL A 299 -11.74 -0.95 3.24
CA VAL A 299 -11.10 -2.26 3.24
C VAL A 299 -11.82 -3.23 4.16
N VAL A 300 -12.08 -2.87 5.43
CA VAL A 300 -12.71 -3.82 6.36
C VAL A 300 -14.22 -3.96 6.16
N GLY A 301 -14.90 -2.92 5.67
CA GLY A 301 -16.34 -2.97 5.33
C GLY A 301 -17.28 -3.29 6.49
N ASN A 302 -16.81 -3.19 7.76
CA ASN A 302 -17.58 -3.53 8.95
C ASN A 302 -17.19 -2.64 10.14
N ASP A 303 -18.17 -2.00 10.75
CA ASP A 303 -17.98 -1.06 11.87
C ASP A 303 -17.46 -1.73 13.15
N GLN A 304 -17.74 -3.02 13.32
CA GLN A 304 -17.27 -3.77 14.49
C GLN A 304 -15.74 -3.94 14.48
N LEU A 305 -15.11 -3.90 13.30
CA LEU A 305 -13.66 -3.98 13.11
C LEU A 305 -12.95 -2.63 13.24
N ARG A 306 -13.68 -1.54 13.51
CA ARG A 306 -13.11 -0.19 13.59
C ARG A 306 -13.06 0.34 15.01
N PHE A 307 -12.05 1.16 15.31
CA PHE A 307 -11.92 1.88 16.58
C PHE A 307 -11.47 3.34 16.30
N PRO A 308 -11.78 4.30 17.21
CA PRO A 308 -11.37 5.69 17.02
C PRO A 308 -9.86 5.84 16.94
N VAL A 309 -9.38 6.75 16.08
CA VAL A 309 -7.94 7.03 15.90
C VAL A 309 -7.30 7.39 17.24
N GLY A 310 -6.19 6.70 17.59
CA GLY A 310 -5.42 6.95 18.82
C GLY A 310 -6.09 6.47 20.12
N ASP A 311 -7.29 5.88 20.07
CA ASP A 311 -8.00 5.39 21.25
C ASP A 311 -7.53 3.97 21.65
N ALA A 312 -6.42 3.93 22.39
CA ALA A 312 -5.83 2.70 22.89
C ALA A 312 -6.77 1.90 23.82
N LYS A 313 -7.64 2.58 24.59
CA LYS A 313 -8.57 1.92 25.51
C LYS A 313 -9.69 1.21 24.77
N THR A 314 -10.28 1.85 23.77
CA THR A 314 -11.27 1.22 22.90
C THR A 314 -10.66 0.09 22.08
N LEU A 315 -9.44 0.24 21.57
CA LEU A 315 -8.71 -0.82 20.89
C LEU A 315 -8.55 -2.05 21.79
N ALA A 316 -8.04 -1.88 23.02
CA ALA A 316 -7.87 -2.97 23.98
C ALA A 316 -9.19 -3.69 24.26
N LYS A 317 -10.27 -2.94 24.55
CA LYS A 317 -11.61 -3.50 24.79
C LYS A 317 -12.08 -4.35 23.60
N LYS A 318 -11.89 -3.86 22.37
CA LYS A 318 -12.31 -4.60 21.16
C LYS A 318 -11.46 -5.86 20.94
N ILE A 319 -10.15 -5.80 21.17
CA ILE A 319 -9.26 -6.97 21.12
C ILE A 319 -9.75 -8.03 22.10
N GLN A 320 -9.95 -7.67 23.35
CA GLN A 320 -10.39 -8.59 24.40
C GLN A 320 -11.76 -9.20 24.06
N GLN A 321 -12.74 -8.39 23.71
CA GLN A 321 -14.06 -8.86 23.31
C GLN A 321 -14.05 -9.83 22.13
N LEU A 322 -13.11 -9.65 21.20
CA LEU A 322 -13.02 -10.50 20.03
C LEU A 322 -12.38 -11.85 20.37
N ILE A 323 -11.31 -11.84 21.17
CA ILE A 323 -10.61 -13.06 21.59
C ILE A 323 -11.44 -13.91 22.58
N GLU A 324 -12.16 -13.26 23.51
CA GLU A 324 -12.96 -13.95 24.52
C GLU A 324 -14.33 -14.43 24.01
N ASN A 325 -14.72 -14.06 22.77
CA ASN A 325 -15.99 -14.48 22.18
C ASN A 325 -15.77 -15.25 20.86
N PRO A 326 -15.71 -16.61 20.92
CA PRO A 326 -15.45 -17.44 19.75
C PRO A 326 -16.44 -17.27 18.60
N ASP A 327 -17.72 -17.08 18.89
CA ASP A 327 -18.75 -16.91 17.85
C ASP A 327 -18.56 -15.57 17.11
N LYS A 328 -18.28 -14.50 17.85
CA LYS A 328 -17.96 -13.20 17.26
C LYS A 328 -16.67 -13.24 16.46
N TYR A 329 -15.64 -13.91 16.99
CA TYR A 329 -14.37 -14.09 16.29
C TYR A 329 -14.59 -14.79 14.96
N LYS A 330 -15.28 -15.94 14.96
CA LYS A 330 -15.60 -16.71 13.77
C LYS A 330 -16.39 -15.90 12.75
N SER A 331 -17.46 -15.23 13.17
CA SER A 331 -18.28 -14.39 12.29
C SER A 331 -17.50 -13.27 11.63
N LEU A 332 -16.61 -12.57 12.37
CA LEU A 332 -15.79 -11.49 11.82
C LEU A 332 -14.64 -12.01 10.97
N SER A 333 -14.06 -13.18 11.26
CA SER A 333 -13.10 -13.85 10.39
C SER A 333 -13.71 -14.23 9.04
N GLU A 334 -14.92 -14.81 9.06
CA GLU A 334 -15.66 -15.13 7.83
C GLU A 334 -15.98 -13.88 7.02
N HIS A 335 -16.42 -12.79 7.68
CA HIS A 335 -16.62 -11.51 7.01
C HIS A 335 -15.34 -11.01 6.35
N CYS A 336 -14.21 -11.03 7.06
CA CYS A 336 -12.90 -10.65 6.54
C CYS A 336 -12.54 -11.47 5.30
N TYR A 337 -12.69 -12.78 5.36
CA TYR A 337 -12.40 -13.69 4.24
C TYR A 337 -13.28 -13.43 3.01
N GLN A 338 -14.56 -13.12 3.20
CA GLN A 338 -15.46 -12.77 2.09
C GLN A 338 -15.13 -11.40 1.51
N GLN A 339 -14.85 -10.41 2.37
CA GLN A 339 -14.54 -9.06 1.95
C GLN A 339 -13.24 -8.99 1.14
N VAL A 340 -12.21 -9.76 1.51
CA VAL A 340 -10.90 -9.75 0.85
C VAL A 340 -10.95 -10.24 -0.60
N GLN A 341 -11.96 -11.03 -0.99
CA GLN A 341 -12.12 -11.49 -2.37
C GLN A 341 -12.29 -10.34 -3.36
N LYS A 342 -12.74 -9.16 -2.90
CA LYS A 342 -12.85 -7.94 -3.72
C LYS A 342 -11.48 -7.35 -4.08
N PHE A 343 -10.43 -7.76 -3.37
CA PHE A 343 -9.06 -7.24 -3.48
C PHE A 343 -8.09 -8.30 -4.03
N ASP A 344 -8.60 -9.23 -4.83
CA ASP A 344 -7.73 -10.18 -5.53
C ASP A 344 -6.95 -9.48 -6.64
N ILE A 345 -5.65 -9.78 -6.74
CA ILE A 345 -4.72 -9.13 -7.66
C ILE A 345 -5.13 -9.29 -9.14
N HIS A 346 -5.73 -10.43 -9.50
CA HIS A 346 -6.19 -10.66 -10.87
C HIS A 346 -7.35 -9.74 -11.26
N SER A 347 -8.23 -9.43 -10.30
CA SER A 347 -9.33 -8.48 -10.51
C SER A 347 -8.78 -7.06 -10.74
N THR A 348 -7.81 -6.61 -9.94
CA THR A 348 -7.14 -5.32 -10.09
C THR A 348 -6.44 -5.22 -11.45
N ILE A 349 -5.67 -6.24 -11.83
CA ILE A 349 -4.98 -6.29 -13.12
C ILE A 349 -5.97 -6.25 -14.28
N SER A 350 -7.06 -7.00 -14.18
CA SER A 350 -8.10 -7.02 -15.22
C SER A 350 -8.71 -5.64 -15.45
N LEU A 351 -8.97 -4.89 -14.37
CA LEU A 351 -9.44 -3.51 -14.45
C LEU A 351 -8.42 -2.59 -15.13
N TYR A 352 -7.13 -2.64 -14.77
CA TYR A 352 -6.10 -1.85 -15.44
C TYR A 352 -6.06 -2.16 -16.95
N LEU A 353 -6.03 -3.43 -17.32
CA LEU A 353 -5.97 -3.85 -18.73
C LEU A 353 -7.23 -3.44 -19.51
N GLU A 354 -8.39 -3.44 -18.88
CA GLU A 354 -9.62 -2.94 -19.49
C GLU A 354 -9.53 -1.44 -19.80
N TYR A 355 -9.07 -0.62 -18.83
CA TYR A 355 -8.87 0.81 -19.05
C TYR A 355 -7.82 1.08 -20.14
N TYR A 356 -6.74 0.33 -20.18
CA TYR A 356 -5.72 0.49 -21.22
C TYR A 356 -6.31 0.19 -22.62
N LYS A 357 -7.12 -0.85 -22.75
CA LYS A 357 -7.80 -1.17 -24.00
C LYS A 357 -8.78 -0.06 -24.42
N ARG A 358 -9.55 0.49 -23.50
CA ARG A 358 -10.45 1.63 -23.76
C ARG A 358 -9.68 2.85 -24.29
N ILE A 359 -8.55 3.19 -23.70
CA ILE A 359 -7.68 4.30 -24.15
C ILE A 359 -7.24 4.06 -25.60
N MET A 360 -6.79 2.86 -25.93
CA MET A 360 -6.31 2.53 -27.27
C MET A 360 -7.41 2.51 -28.33
N GLN A 361 -8.66 2.25 -27.96
CA GLN A 361 -9.81 2.34 -28.87
C GLN A 361 -10.19 3.78 -29.18
N ILE A 362 -10.11 4.70 -28.21
CA ILE A 362 -10.42 6.13 -28.37
C ILE A 362 -9.34 6.83 -29.19
N SER A 363 -8.10 6.32 -29.16
CA SER A 363 -6.94 6.93 -29.82
C SER A 363 -6.75 6.51 -31.29
N LYS A 364 -7.59 5.59 -31.79
CA LYS A 364 -7.70 5.19 -33.21
C LYS A 364 -8.75 6.04 -33.89
#